data_dec1a876559e2b594a2be7bdee3b2e61
#
_entry.id   dec1a876559e2b594a2be7bdee3b2e61
#
_cell.length_a   1.000
_cell.length_b   1.000
_cell.length_c   1.000
_cell.angle_alpha   90.00
_cell.angle_beta   90.00
_cell.angle_gamma   90.00
#
_symmetry.space_group_name_H-M   'P 1'
#
loop_
_entity.id
_entity.type
_entity.pdbx_description
1 polymer ?
#
loop_
_entity_poly.entity_id
_entity_poly.type
_entity_poly.pdbx_seq_one_letter_code
_entity_poly.pdbx_strand_id
1 'polypeptide(L)'
;MSLVKATIFAIATFESTGHAMAGEQIFIQNNLDHVVLPLPTAIAASCGLAIRFWPADVDTAHRLLQQAELEFHIYQGVKDKTKESYELINF
;
A
#
# COMPACT_ATOMS: atom_id res chain seq x y z
N MET A 1 4.27 16.11 -7.67
CA MET A 1 4.24 15.92 -6.20
C MET A 1 4.79 14.54 -5.87
N SER A 2 5.58 14.43 -4.82
CA SER A 2 6.23 13.16 -4.46
C SER A 2 5.33 12.35 -3.52
N LEU A 3 5.20 11.04 -3.78
CA LEU A 3 4.48 10.13 -2.89
C LEU A 3 5.04 10.13 -1.47
N VAL A 4 6.35 10.30 -1.33
CA VAL A 4 7.00 10.32 -0.01
C VAL A 4 6.52 11.51 0.83
N LYS A 5 6.16 12.61 0.18
CA LYS A 5 5.71 13.84 0.85
C LYS A 5 4.20 14.00 0.84
N ALA A 6 3.47 13.05 0.27
CA ALA A 6 2.02 13.15 0.21
C ALA A 6 1.41 13.11 1.61
N THR A 7 0.37 13.94 1.84
CA THR A 7 -0.35 13.98 3.11
C THR A 7 -1.58 13.07 3.10
N ILE A 8 -2.05 12.67 1.92
CA ILE A 8 -3.11 11.68 1.74
C ILE A 8 -2.58 10.66 0.76
N PHE A 9 -2.62 9.39 1.15
CA PHE A 9 -2.05 8.31 0.36
C PHE A 9 -2.76 7.00 0.66
N ALA A 10 -2.51 5.98 -0.15
CA ALA A 10 -2.93 4.62 0.12
C ALA A 10 -1.71 3.79 0.50
N ILE A 11 -1.92 2.76 1.28
CA ILE A 11 -0.88 1.83 1.67
C ILE A 11 -1.40 0.40 1.54
N ALA A 12 -0.64 -0.46 0.86
CA ALA A 12 -0.93 -1.88 0.77
C ALA A 12 0.00 -2.63 1.72
N THR A 13 -0.59 -3.53 2.51
CA THR A 13 0.15 -4.41 3.42
C THR A 13 -0.07 -5.86 3.00
N PHE A 14 0.86 -6.74 3.35
CA PHE A 14 0.86 -8.11 2.87
C PHE A 14 1.11 -9.09 4.01
N GLU A 15 0.65 -10.34 3.84
CA GLU A 15 0.81 -11.37 4.85
C GLU A 15 2.21 -12.01 4.83
N SER A 16 2.95 -11.88 3.72
CA SER A 16 4.31 -12.40 3.62
C SER A 16 5.17 -11.49 2.77
N THR A 17 6.48 -11.60 2.97
CA THR A 17 7.46 -10.87 2.15
C THR A 17 7.36 -11.27 0.68
N GLY A 18 7.08 -12.56 0.40
CA GLY A 18 6.88 -13.03 -0.97
C GLY A 18 5.69 -12.35 -1.63
N HIS A 19 4.58 -12.19 -0.92
CA HIS A 19 3.41 -11.48 -1.45
C HIS A 19 3.72 -10.00 -1.65
N ALA A 20 4.48 -9.38 -0.75
CA ALA A 20 4.87 -7.98 -0.93
C ALA A 20 5.72 -7.79 -2.18
N MET A 21 6.67 -8.69 -2.43
CA MET A 21 7.52 -8.63 -3.62
C MET A 21 6.71 -8.85 -4.90
N ALA A 22 5.77 -9.79 -4.88
CA ALA A 22 4.87 -10.01 -6.01
C ALA A 22 4.00 -8.79 -6.26
N GLY A 23 3.50 -8.15 -5.20
CA GLY A 23 2.72 -6.93 -5.29
C GLY A 23 3.52 -5.79 -5.91
N GLU A 24 4.78 -5.64 -5.52
CA GLU A 24 5.66 -4.62 -6.11
C GLU A 24 5.80 -4.82 -7.61
N GLN A 25 6.01 -6.07 -8.05
CA GLN A 25 6.11 -6.36 -9.48
C GLN A 25 4.84 -5.97 -10.24
N ILE A 26 3.68 -6.18 -9.64
CA ILE A 26 2.41 -5.78 -10.25
C ILE A 26 2.34 -4.27 -10.42
N PHE A 27 2.76 -3.49 -9.43
CA PHE A 27 2.80 -2.04 -9.53
C PHE A 27 3.75 -1.61 -10.65
N ILE A 28 4.93 -2.23 -10.73
CA ILE A 28 5.93 -1.92 -11.78
C ILE A 28 5.35 -2.24 -13.16
N GLN A 29 4.78 -3.42 -13.34
CA GLN A 29 4.29 -3.88 -14.64
C GLN A 29 3.12 -3.04 -15.16
N ASN A 30 2.38 -2.41 -14.25
CA ASN A 30 1.22 -1.60 -14.61
C ASN A 30 1.50 -0.11 -14.53
N ASN A 31 2.77 0.28 -14.38
CA ASN A 31 3.21 1.67 -14.32
C ASN A 31 2.48 2.47 -13.24
N LEU A 32 2.18 1.84 -12.11
CA LEU A 32 1.58 2.53 -10.97
C LEU A 32 2.67 3.13 -10.10
N ASP A 33 2.56 4.41 -9.84
CA ASP A 33 3.47 5.12 -8.94
C ASP A 33 3.40 4.49 -7.56
N HIS A 34 4.56 4.17 -6.97
CA HIS A 34 4.60 3.54 -5.66
C HIS A 34 5.96 3.71 -5.00
N VAL A 35 5.97 3.52 -3.69
CA VAL A 35 7.18 3.48 -2.88
C VAL A 35 7.08 2.32 -1.92
N VAL A 36 8.10 1.45 -1.91
CA VAL A 36 8.19 0.39 -0.91
C VAL A 36 8.85 0.97 0.33
N LEU A 37 8.26 0.72 1.48
CA LEU A 37 8.74 1.27 2.74
C LEU A 37 8.48 0.28 3.88
N PRO A 38 9.14 0.50 5.05
CA PRO A 38 8.84 -0.33 6.21
C PRO A 38 7.39 -0.17 6.64
N LEU A 39 6.80 -1.26 7.12
CA LEU A 39 5.44 -1.25 7.62
C LEU A 39 5.29 -0.22 8.74
N PRO A 40 4.29 0.69 8.66
CA PRO A 40 4.05 1.62 9.76
C PRO A 40 3.70 0.90 11.05
N THR A 41 4.20 1.42 12.17
CA THR A 41 3.98 0.79 13.47
C THR A 41 2.51 0.73 13.89
N ALA A 42 1.68 1.62 13.33
CA ALA A 42 0.25 1.66 13.61
C ALA A 42 -0.51 0.51 12.95
N ILE A 43 0.11 -0.21 12.02
CA ILE A 43 -0.53 -1.29 11.28
C ILE A 43 0.13 -2.61 11.67
N ALA A 44 -0.70 -3.60 12.02
CA ALA A 44 -0.20 -4.94 12.30
C ALA A 44 -0.33 -5.79 11.03
N ALA A 45 0.78 -6.41 10.61
CA ALA A 45 0.81 -7.35 9.50
C ALA A 45 2.02 -8.26 9.68
N SER A 46 1.97 -9.44 9.05
CA SER A 46 3.07 -10.42 9.17
C SER A 46 4.32 -10.01 8.42
N CYS A 47 4.14 -9.27 7.30
CA CYS A 47 5.28 -8.78 6.52
C CYS A 47 5.66 -7.38 7.01
N GLY A 48 6.97 -7.14 7.17
CA GLY A 48 7.49 -5.84 7.61
C GLY A 48 7.59 -4.79 6.50
N LEU A 49 7.07 -5.07 5.30
CA LEU A 49 7.11 -4.16 4.17
C LEU A 49 5.71 -3.74 3.77
N ALA A 50 5.59 -2.51 3.27
CA ALA A 50 4.34 -1.98 2.76
C ALA A 50 4.61 -1.21 1.47
N ILE A 51 3.57 -1.00 0.66
CA ILE A 51 3.67 -0.24 -0.58
C ILE A 51 2.75 0.98 -0.45
N ARG A 52 3.34 2.16 -0.53
CA ARG A 52 2.59 3.42 -0.55
C ARG A 52 2.30 3.78 -2.00
N PHE A 53 1.07 4.23 -2.26
CA PHE A 53 0.67 4.63 -3.61
C PHE A 53 -0.45 5.67 -3.55
N TRP A 54 -0.89 6.15 -4.72
CA TRP A 54 -1.88 7.22 -4.78
C TRP A 54 -3.29 6.72 -4.52
N PRO A 55 -4.13 7.47 -3.79
CA PRO A 55 -5.52 7.07 -3.56
C PRO A 55 -6.32 6.85 -4.83
N ALA A 56 -6.02 7.60 -5.89
CA ALA A 56 -6.70 7.44 -7.17
C ALA A 56 -6.51 6.06 -7.78
N ASP A 57 -5.47 5.33 -7.38
CA ASP A 57 -5.16 4.01 -7.93
C ASP A 57 -5.65 2.85 -7.05
N VAL A 58 -6.41 3.14 -5.98
CA VAL A 58 -6.87 2.11 -5.03
C VAL A 58 -7.68 1.02 -5.72
N ASP A 59 -8.67 1.38 -6.53
CA ASP A 59 -9.52 0.37 -7.17
C ASP A 59 -8.73 -0.48 -8.16
N THR A 60 -7.84 0.15 -8.92
CA THR A 60 -6.98 -0.57 -9.87
C THR A 60 -6.04 -1.52 -9.13
N ALA A 61 -5.38 -1.04 -8.09
CA ALA A 61 -4.45 -1.87 -7.31
C ALA A 61 -5.19 -3.04 -6.65
N HIS A 62 -6.35 -2.79 -6.06
CA HIS A 62 -7.15 -3.83 -5.43
C HIS A 62 -7.46 -4.94 -6.43
N ARG A 63 -7.97 -4.57 -7.60
CA ARG A 63 -8.32 -5.53 -8.65
C ARG A 63 -7.12 -6.36 -9.09
N LEU A 64 -5.99 -5.71 -9.34
CA LEU A 64 -4.80 -6.39 -9.83
C LEU A 64 -4.21 -7.32 -8.78
N LEU A 65 -4.14 -6.90 -7.53
CA LEU A 65 -3.61 -7.74 -6.44
C LEU A 65 -4.53 -8.92 -6.15
N GLN A 66 -5.84 -8.71 -6.23
CA GLN A 66 -6.80 -9.78 -6.03
C GLN A 66 -6.75 -10.80 -7.15
N GLN A 67 -6.61 -10.37 -8.40
CA GLN A 67 -6.45 -11.26 -9.54
C GLN A 67 -5.20 -12.14 -9.43
N ALA A 68 -4.16 -11.61 -8.79
CA ALA A 68 -2.92 -12.36 -8.55
C ALA A 68 -3.02 -13.27 -7.32
N GLU A 69 -4.17 -13.30 -6.66
CA GLU A 69 -4.43 -14.15 -5.48
C GLU A 69 -3.46 -13.88 -4.33
N LEU A 70 -3.07 -12.62 -4.16
CA LEU A 70 -2.22 -12.20 -3.05
C LEU A 70 -3.07 -11.93 -1.81
N GLU A 71 -2.49 -12.21 -0.64
CA GLU A 71 -3.12 -11.84 0.64
C GLU A 71 -2.63 -10.46 1.03
N PHE A 72 -3.55 -9.50 1.01
CA PHE A 72 -3.22 -8.09 1.21
C PHE A 72 -4.37 -7.33 1.85
N HIS A 73 -4.05 -6.16 2.40
CA HIS A 73 -5.03 -5.18 2.85
C HIS A 73 -4.60 -3.82 2.32
N ILE A 74 -5.56 -2.93 2.09
CA ILE A 74 -5.28 -1.57 1.67
C ILE A 74 -5.87 -0.62 2.70
N TYR A 75 -5.06 0.36 3.12
CA TYR A 75 -5.44 1.39 4.07
C TYR A 75 -5.36 2.76 3.40
N GLN A 76 -6.23 3.66 3.83
CA GLN A 76 -6.05 5.08 3.53
C GLN A 76 -5.21 5.69 4.63
N GLY A 77 -4.15 6.39 4.26
CA GLY A 77 -3.28 7.07 5.20
C GLY A 77 -3.45 8.57 5.11
N VAL A 78 -3.40 9.23 6.26
CA VAL A 78 -3.44 10.69 6.35
C VAL A 78 -2.31 11.13 7.27
N LYS A 79 -1.52 12.09 6.82
CA LYS A 79 -0.46 12.68 7.64
C LYS A 79 -0.87 14.10 8.01
N ASP A 80 -0.97 14.34 9.32
CA ASP A 80 -1.25 15.67 9.88
C ASP A 80 -0.07 16.07 10.74
N LYS A 81 0.72 17.05 10.27
CA LYS A 81 1.96 17.48 10.92
C LYS A 81 2.93 16.29 11.03
N THR A 82 3.16 15.77 12.23
CA THR A 82 4.05 14.64 12.45
C THR A 82 3.31 13.34 12.69
N LYS A 83 1.97 13.37 12.71
CA LYS A 83 1.16 12.21 13.05
C LYS A 83 0.54 11.60 11.79
N GLU A 84 0.69 10.27 11.64
CA GLU A 84 0.05 9.52 10.57
C GLU A 84 -1.07 8.66 11.14
N SER A 85 -2.20 8.65 10.44
CA SER A 85 -3.37 7.85 10.79
C SER A 85 -3.73 6.95 9.62
N TYR A 86 -4.22 5.76 9.93
CA TYR A 86 -4.54 4.75 8.92
C TYR A 86 -5.92 4.20 9.14
N GLU A 87 -6.68 4.05 8.07
CA GLU A 87 -8.01 3.48 8.10
C GLU A 87 -8.13 2.38 7.04
N LEU A 88 -8.55 1.20 7.47
CA LEU A 88 -8.71 0.07 6.56
C LEU A 88 -9.81 0.39 5.54
N ILE A 89 -9.50 0.16 4.26
CA ILE A 89 -10.49 0.30 3.20
C ILE A 89 -11.16 -1.06 3.00
N ASN A 90 -12.48 -1.09 3.14
CA ASN A 90 -13.27 -2.29 2.92
C ASN A 90 -13.80 -2.31 1.49
N PHE A 91 -13.60 -3.44 0.82
CA PHE A 91 -14.04 -3.63 -0.56
C PHE A 91 -15.23 -4.58 -0.64
#